data_7554ed68cff17cbcee3728d8204482d5
#
_entry.id   7554ed68cff17cbcee3728d8204482d5
#
_cell.length_a   1.000
_cell.length_b   1.000
_cell.length_c   1.000
_cell.angle_alpha   90.00
_cell.angle_beta   90.00
_cell.angle_gamma   90.00
#
_symmetry.space_group_name_H-M   'P 1'
#
loop_
_entity.id
_entity.type
_entity.pdbx_description
1 polymer ?
#
loop_
_entity_poly.entity_id
_entity_poly.type
_entity_poly.pdbx_seq_one_letter_code
_entity_poly.pdbx_strand_id
1 'polypeptide(L)'
;IDNQLRGRSGRQGDPGSSRFYVALDDNLVRIFAGERMASMMQRLGMSEDEAIESRMVSKQIEGAQRKVEAHNFDARKNLLEYDNVANEQRKVIYTQRSNIMDADNIAELVAGMRHTVMENLASRYIDDDQVRQNWDIPGLEAALRNEFGLAVDIQNHWLQANPNMSAKQIKEGLVELLEHIQQEKENQVGGDIMRRVEKYIALQTIDTQWKQHLATMDMLRQAIWLRSRAQKDPKREYQRESF
;
A
#
# COMPACT_ATOMS: atom_id res chain seq x y z
N ILE A 1 -3.34 -26.85 -13.75
CA ILE A 1 -2.36 -27.90 -13.42
C ILE A 1 -2.52 -29.06 -14.41
N ASP A 2 -3.71 -29.61 -14.59
CA ASP A 2 -3.97 -30.81 -15.42
C ASP A 2 -3.55 -30.62 -16.88
N ASN A 3 -3.94 -29.50 -17.50
CA ASN A 3 -3.54 -29.16 -18.86
C ASN A 3 -2.02 -28.92 -18.98
N GLN A 4 -1.37 -28.45 -17.92
CA GLN A 4 0.10 -28.30 -17.88
C GLN A 4 0.80 -29.66 -17.79
N LEU A 5 0.24 -30.62 -17.06
CA LEU A 5 0.74 -32.00 -17.02
C LEU A 5 0.57 -32.67 -18.38
N ARG A 6 -0.61 -32.53 -19.00
CA ARG A 6 -0.86 -33.04 -20.36
C ARG A 6 0.11 -32.46 -21.38
N GLY A 7 0.41 -31.17 -21.28
CA GLY A 7 1.36 -30.49 -22.15
C GLY A 7 2.83 -30.92 -21.93
N ARG A 8 3.10 -31.79 -20.96
CA ARG A 8 4.45 -32.37 -20.76
C ARG A 8 4.66 -33.65 -21.53
N SER A 9 3.58 -34.29 -22.05
CA SER A 9 3.68 -35.43 -22.94
C SER A 9 3.67 -34.96 -24.40
N GLY A 10 4.45 -35.58 -25.29
CA GLY A 10 4.50 -35.23 -26.71
C GLY A 10 5.15 -33.88 -27.02
N ARG A 11 6.15 -33.44 -26.30
CA ARG A 11 6.87 -32.20 -26.58
C ARG A 11 7.64 -32.25 -27.89
N GLN A 12 7.71 -31.10 -28.60
CA GLN A 12 8.47 -30.93 -29.85
C GLN A 12 8.06 -31.91 -30.99
N GLY A 13 6.82 -32.36 -30.94
CA GLY A 13 6.27 -33.29 -31.98
C GLY A 13 6.49 -34.77 -31.68
N ASP A 14 7.06 -35.11 -30.55
CA ASP A 14 7.18 -36.50 -30.14
C ASP A 14 5.79 -37.07 -29.79
N PRO A 15 5.53 -38.36 -30.13
CA PRO A 15 4.28 -39.00 -29.75
C PRO A 15 4.15 -39.08 -28.23
N GLY A 16 2.99 -38.75 -27.72
CA GLY A 16 2.72 -38.77 -26.27
C GLY A 16 1.24 -39.06 -26.02
N SER A 17 0.98 -39.72 -24.89
CA SER A 17 -0.40 -39.97 -24.42
C SER A 17 -0.51 -39.63 -22.93
N SER A 18 -1.72 -39.26 -22.52
CA SER A 18 -2.05 -39.01 -21.12
C SER A 18 -3.42 -39.57 -20.80
N ARG A 19 -3.57 -40.14 -19.61
CA ARG A 19 -4.86 -40.62 -19.11
C ARG A 19 -5.07 -40.09 -17.69
N PHE A 20 -6.25 -39.59 -17.39
CA PHE A 20 -6.67 -39.18 -16.07
C PHE A 20 -7.56 -40.22 -15.44
N TYR A 21 -7.30 -40.51 -14.19
CA TYR A 21 -8.17 -41.34 -13.35
C TYR A 21 -8.74 -40.42 -12.27
N VAL A 22 -10.06 -40.40 -12.15
CA VAL A 22 -10.79 -39.56 -11.23
C VAL A 22 -11.79 -40.43 -10.49
N ALA A 23 -11.80 -40.38 -9.19
CA ALA A 23 -12.77 -41.05 -8.34
C ALA A 23 -14.01 -40.15 -8.11
N LEU A 24 -15.16 -40.76 -7.86
CA LEU A 24 -16.40 -40.01 -7.66
C LEU A 24 -16.42 -39.25 -6.33
N ASP A 25 -15.64 -39.68 -5.37
CA ASP A 25 -15.40 -39.02 -4.07
C ASP A 25 -14.33 -37.91 -4.12
N ASP A 26 -13.61 -37.80 -5.23
CA ASP A 26 -12.68 -36.69 -5.43
C ASP A 26 -13.37 -35.32 -5.31
N ASN A 27 -12.68 -34.36 -4.69
CA ASN A 27 -13.19 -33.00 -4.49
C ASN A 27 -13.68 -32.35 -5.80
N LEU A 28 -13.04 -32.64 -6.91
CA LEU A 28 -13.45 -32.16 -8.24
C LEU A 28 -14.89 -32.57 -8.56
N VAL A 29 -15.19 -33.84 -8.38
CA VAL A 29 -16.52 -34.38 -8.68
C VAL A 29 -17.53 -33.96 -7.63
N ARG A 30 -17.19 -34.09 -6.36
CA ARG A 30 -18.07 -33.78 -5.23
C ARG A 30 -18.57 -32.31 -5.26
N ILE A 31 -17.67 -31.34 -5.54
CA ILE A 31 -18.00 -29.91 -5.49
C ILE A 31 -18.69 -29.43 -6.77
N PHE A 32 -18.21 -29.88 -7.93
CA PHE A 32 -18.61 -29.31 -9.23
C PHE A 32 -19.54 -30.16 -10.10
N ALA A 33 -19.67 -31.46 -9.79
CA ALA A 33 -20.48 -32.38 -10.55
C ALA A 33 -21.37 -33.32 -9.69
N GLY A 34 -21.26 -33.25 -8.35
CA GLY A 34 -21.72 -34.24 -7.38
C GLY A 34 -23.15 -34.79 -7.59
N GLU A 35 -24.18 -33.95 -7.52
CA GLU A 35 -25.58 -34.45 -7.58
C GLU A 35 -25.96 -35.01 -8.94
N ARG A 36 -25.51 -34.38 -10.03
CA ARG A 36 -25.83 -34.86 -11.39
C ARG A 36 -25.09 -36.14 -11.75
N MET A 37 -23.86 -36.28 -11.30
CA MET A 37 -23.04 -37.47 -11.51
C MET A 37 -23.58 -38.63 -10.68
N ALA A 38 -23.89 -38.44 -9.42
CA ALA A 38 -24.49 -39.44 -8.53
C ALA A 38 -25.84 -39.97 -9.09
N SER A 39 -26.72 -39.07 -9.52
CA SER A 39 -28.02 -39.48 -10.12
C SER A 39 -27.86 -40.22 -11.45
N MET A 40 -26.86 -39.90 -12.24
CA MET A 40 -26.58 -40.59 -13.50
C MET A 40 -26.03 -42.01 -13.25
N MET A 41 -25.15 -42.16 -12.23
CA MET A 41 -24.59 -43.45 -11.83
C MET A 41 -25.64 -44.41 -11.28
N GLN A 42 -26.57 -43.93 -10.44
CA GLN A 42 -27.71 -44.71 -9.98
C GLN A 42 -28.61 -45.23 -11.12
N ARG A 43 -28.74 -44.40 -12.16
CA ARG A 43 -29.55 -44.81 -13.35
C ARG A 43 -28.84 -45.84 -14.23
N LEU A 44 -27.50 -45.88 -14.21
CA LEU A 44 -26.71 -46.81 -15.00
C LEU A 44 -26.52 -48.19 -14.34
N GLY A 45 -26.93 -48.35 -13.06
CA GLY A 45 -26.91 -49.65 -12.35
C GLY A 45 -25.51 -50.23 -12.18
N MET A 46 -24.47 -49.37 -12.11
CA MET A 46 -23.07 -49.81 -12.10
C MET A 46 -22.57 -50.16 -10.71
N SER A 47 -21.66 -51.11 -10.63
CA SER A 47 -20.97 -51.51 -9.39
C SER A 47 -19.93 -50.46 -8.97
N GLU A 48 -19.72 -50.31 -7.65
CA GLU A 48 -18.80 -49.31 -7.10
C GLU A 48 -17.35 -49.50 -7.52
N ASP A 49 -16.95 -50.67 -7.96
CA ASP A 49 -15.55 -51.02 -8.31
C ASP A 49 -15.28 -51.03 -9.83
N GLU A 50 -16.21 -50.60 -10.68
CA GLU A 50 -16.05 -50.68 -12.12
C GLU A 50 -15.57 -49.35 -12.73
N ALA A 51 -14.47 -49.41 -13.53
CA ALA A 51 -13.94 -48.25 -14.22
C ALA A 51 -14.86 -47.81 -15.37
N ILE A 52 -15.34 -46.55 -15.33
CA ILE A 52 -16.31 -46.02 -16.28
C ILE A 52 -15.61 -45.30 -17.42
N GLU A 53 -15.64 -45.86 -18.60
CA GLU A 53 -15.19 -45.19 -19.83
C GLU A 53 -16.42 -44.74 -20.66
N SER A 54 -16.87 -43.52 -20.48
CA SER A 54 -18.00 -42.96 -21.25
C SER A 54 -17.70 -41.55 -21.70
N ARG A 55 -18.00 -41.24 -22.98
CA ARG A 55 -17.87 -39.85 -23.49
C ARG A 55 -18.69 -38.85 -22.70
N MET A 56 -19.80 -39.26 -22.14
CA MET A 56 -20.66 -38.38 -21.33
C MET A 56 -19.99 -38.04 -19.99
N VAL A 57 -19.42 -39.06 -19.34
CA VAL A 57 -18.66 -38.89 -18.08
C VAL A 57 -17.43 -38.02 -18.33
N SER A 58 -16.66 -38.25 -19.38
CA SER A 58 -15.51 -37.41 -19.74
C SER A 58 -15.89 -35.95 -19.95
N LYS A 59 -17.02 -35.65 -20.62
CA LYS A 59 -17.51 -34.28 -20.78
C LYS A 59 -17.94 -33.65 -19.46
N GLN A 60 -18.50 -34.40 -18.52
CA GLN A 60 -18.87 -33.90 -17.19
C GLN A 60 -17.60 -33.55 -16.37
N ILE A 61 -16.58 -34.42 -16.41
CA ILE A 61 -15.29 -34.17 -15.75
C ILE A 61 -14.61 -32.93 -16.35
N GLU A 62 -14.58 -32.83 -17.68
CA GLU A 62 -14.04 -31.64 -18.37
C GLU A 62 -14.77 -30.35 -17.97
N GLY A 63 -16.11 -30.43 -17.91
CA GLY A 63 -16.94 -29.31 -17.44
C GLY A 63 -16.64 -28.91 -15.98
N ALA A 64 -16.44 -29.90 -15.11
CA ALA A 64 -16.04 -29.66 -13.72
C ALA A 64 -14.65 -29.02 -13.63
N GLN A 65 -13.67 -29.53 -14.39
CA GLN A 65 -12.32 -28.92 -14.44
C GLN A 65 -12.36 -27.49 -14.92
N ARG A 66 -13.10 -27.15 -15.95
CA ARG A 66 -13.28 -25.76 -16.42
C ARG A 66 -13.87 -24.84 -15.35
N LYS A 67 -14.82 -25.34 -14.56
CA LYS A 67 -15.40 -24.57 -13.44
C LYS A 67 -14.38 -24.32 -12.34
N VAL A 68 -13.57 -25.32 -12.00
CA VAL A 68 -12.47 -25.16 -11.02
C VAL A 68 -11.45 -24.16 -11.52
N GLU A 69 -11.04 -24.26 -12.80
CA GLU A 69 -10.09 -23.32 -13.40
C GLU A 69 -10.62 -21.90 -13.40
N ALA A 70 -11.89 -21.69 -13.75
CA ALA A 70 -12.55 -20.38 -13.70
C ALA A 70 -12.59 -19.83 -12.26
N HIS A 71 -13.01 -20.64 -11.30
CA HIS A 71 -13.04 -20.24 -9.88
C HIS A 71 -11.64 -19.86 -9.35
N ASN A 72 -10.64 -20.68 -9.66
CA ASN A 72 -9.26 -20.39 -9.25
C ASN A 72 -8.67 -19.17 -9.99
N PHE A 73 -9.09 -18.95 -11.25
CA PHE A 73 -8.71 -17.76 -11.99
C PHE A 73 -9.29 -16.50 -11.35
N ASP A 74 -10.59 -16.51 -11.03
CA ASP A 74 -11.26 -15.38 -10.39
C ASP A 74 -10.68 -15.09 -9.01
N ALA A 75 -10.39 -16.12 -8.21
CA ALA A 75 -9.75 -15.98 -6.93
C ALA A 75 -8.37 -15.32 -7.05
N ARG A 76 -7.53 -15.78 -8.00
CA ARG A 76 -6.22 -15.18 -8.27
C ARG A 76 -6.32 -13.77 -8.82
N LYS A 77 -7.25 -13.50 -9.71
CA LYS A 77 -7.50 -12.16 -10.24
C LYS A 77 -7.86 -11.19 -9.11
N ASN A 78 -8.75 -11.61 -8.23
CA ASN A 78 -9.13 -10.81 -7.07
C ASN A 78 -7.93 -10.48 -6.17
N LEU A 79 -7.07 -11.47 -5.90
CA LEU A 79 -5.85 -11.23 -5.12
C LEU A 79 -4.92 -10.22 -5.79
N LEU A 80 -4.68 -10.37 -7.10
CA LEU A 80 -3.83 -9.46 -7.87
C LEU A 80 -4.35 -8.03 -7.89
N GLU A 81 -5.66 -7.82 -7.90
CA GLU A 81 -6.24 -6.48 -7.89
C GLU A 81 -5.95 -5.73 -6.58
N TYR A 82 -5.94 -6.42 -5.42
CA TYR A 82 -5.49 -5.85 -4.16
C TYR A 82 -3.97 -5.63 -4.12
N ASP A 83 -3.21 -6.61 -4.59
CA ASP A 83 -1.75 -6.53 -4.59
C ASP A 83 -1.22 -5.43 -5.53
N ASN A 84 -1.93 -5.12 -6.60
CA ASN A 84 -1.56 -4.05 -7.53
C ASN A 84 -1.51 -2.68 -6.85
N VAL A 85 -2.42 -2.38 -5.92
CA VAL A 85 -2.41 -1.11 -5.18
C VAL A 85 -1.11 -0.95 -4.39
N ALA A 86 -0.77 -1.98 -3.59
CA ALA A 86 0.47 -1.97 -2.82
C ALA A 86 1.72 -1.96 -3.73
N ASN A 87 1.64 -2.59 -4.91
CA ASN A 87 2.74 -2.62 -5.86
C ASN A 87 3.00 -1.27 -6.53
N GLU A 88 1.95 -0.52 -6.88
CA GLU A 88 2.10 0.85 -7.40
C GLU A 88 2.72 1.78 -6.34
N GLN A 89 2.25 1.73 -5.11
CA GLN A 89 2.85 2.48 -4.00
C GLN A 89 4.32 2.08 -3.78
N ARG A 90 4.63 0.78 -3.84
CA ARG A 90 6.00 0.26 -3.72
C ARG A 90 6.93 0.86 -4.77
N LYS A 91 6.49 0.96 -6.02
CA LYS A 91 7.29 1.58 -7.09
C LYS A 91 7.66 3.01 -6.75
N VAL A 92 6.70 3.80 -6.26
CA VAL A 92 6.94 5.20 -5.87
C VAL A 92 7.96 5.28 -4.73
N ILE A 93 7.73 4.53 -3.65
CA ILE A 93 8.60 4.54 -2.47
C ILE A 93 10.02 4.05 -2.81
N TYR A 94 10.14 2.98 -3.60
CA TYR A 94 11.45 2.46 -3.99
C TYR A 94 12.20 3.41 -4.93
N THR A 95 11.48 4.11 -5.82
CA THR A 95 12.09 5.17 -6.65
C THR A 95 12.60 6.31 -5.78
N GLN A 96 11.80 6.81 -4.84
CA GLN A 96 12.24 7.84 -3.90
C GLN A 96 13.44 7.39 -3.07
N ARG A 97 13.39 6.16 -2.55
CA ARG A 97 14.50 5.57 -1.80
C ARG A 97 15.78 5.47 -2.61
N SER A 98 15.68 5.00 -3.86
CA SER A 98 16.84 4.94 -4.77
C SER A 98 17.39 6.33 -5.07
N ASN A 99 16.53 7.31 -5.34
CA ASN A 99 16.95 8.69 -5.57
C ASN A 99 17.75 9.26 -4.38
N ILE A 100 17.29 8.99 -3.14
CA ILE A 100 18.03 9.39 -1.94
C ILE A 100 19.36 8.64 -1.82
N MET A 101 19.37 7.35 -2.13
CA MET A 101 20.60 6.53 -2.06
C MET A 101 21.65 6.98 -3.08
N ASP A 102 21.23 7.30 -4.29
CA ASP A 102 22.11 7.63 -5.40
C ASP A 102 22.55 9.12 -5.38
N ALA A 103 21.80 9.98 -4.69
CA ALA A 103 22.14 11.37 -4.56
C ALA A 103 23.43 11.57 -3.73
N ASP A 104 24.35 12.35 -4.22
CA ASP A 104 25.54 12.77 -3.46
C ASP A 104 25.16 13.64 -2.24
N ASN A 105 24.13 14.46 -2.41
CA ASN A 105 23.67 15.43 -1.42
C ASN A 105 22.13 15.53 -1.47
N ILE A 106 21.49 15.54 -0.30
CA ILE A 106 20.03 15.71 -0.16
C ILE A 106 19.66 16.96 0.65
N ALA A 107 20.59 17.90 0.83
CA ALA A 107 20.35 19.11 1.63
C ALA A 107 19.15 19.92 1.15
N GLU A 108 19.03 20.14 -0.16
CA GLU A 108 17.89 20.88 -0.74
C GLU A 108 16.56 20.16 -0.49
N LEU A 109 16.54 18.82 -0.62
CA LEU A 109 15.36 18.02 -0.32
C LEU A 109 14.95 18.17 1.14
N VAL A 110 15.91 18.08 2.06
CA VAL A 110 15.67 18.23 3.50
C VAL A 110 15.25 19.65 3.86
N ALA A 111 15.85 20.67 3.22
CA ALA A 111 15.46 22.07 3.40
C ALA A 111 13.99 22.29 2.95
N GLY A 112 13.62 21.78 1.78
CA GLY A 112 12.24 21.83 1.30
C GLY A 112 11.23 21.13 2.21
N MET A 113 11.62 19.97 2.80
CA MET A 113 10.79 19.30 3.80
C MET A 113 10.61 20.14 5.07
N ARG A 114 11.70 20.75 5.60
CA ARG A 114 11.64 21.63 6.76
C ARG A 114 10.71 22.81 6.52
N HIS A 115 10.83 23.45 5.35
CA HIS A 115 9.96 24.55 4.95
C HIS A 115 8.49 24.13 4.95
N THR A 116 8.17 23.05 4.25
CA THR A 116 6.79 22.52 4.15
C THR A 116 6.20 22.17 5.51
N VAL A 117 7.00 21.54 6.39
CA VAL A 117 6.54 21.15 7.73
C VAL A 117 6.28 22.39 8.59
N MET A 118 7.17 23.39 8.53
CA MET A 118 7.01 24.64 9.28
C MET A 118 5.80 25.44 8.80
N GLU A 119 5.60 25.58 7.50
CA GLU A 119 4.43 26.24 6.93
C GLU A 119 3.12 25.53 7.32
N ASN A 120 3.08 24.20 7.21
CA ASN A 120 1.92 23.41 7.59
C ASN A 120 1.61 23.50 9.08
N LEU A 121 2.65 23.51 9.93
CA LEU A 121 2.45 23.69 11.36
C LEU A 121 1.87 25.07 11.65
N ALA A 122 2.51 26.13 11.16
CA ALA A 122 2.09 27.49 11.41
C ALA A 122 0.65 27.77 10.87
N SER A 123 0.32 27.20 9.71
CA SER A 123 -1.01 27.36 9.09
C SER A 123 -2.16 26.76 9.90
N ARG A 124 -1.89 25.88 10.86
CA ARG A 124 -2.94 25.37 11.77
C ARG A 124 -3.36 26.38 12.84
N TYR A 125 -2.52 27.35 13.14
CA TYR A 125 -2.70 28.32 14.22
C TYR A 125 -2.90 29.73 13.71
N ILE A 126 -2.28 30.08 12.58
CA ILE A 126 -2.34 31.39 11.93
C ILE A 126 -2.67 31.23 10.46
N ASP A 127 -3.71 31.93 10.01
CA ASP A 127 -4.17 31.90 8.62
C ASP A 127 -4.25 33.34 8.08
N ASP A 128 -3.81 33.54 6.85
CA ASP A 128 -3.86 34.85 6.18
C ASP A 128 -5.30 35.32 5.89
N ASP A 129 -6.24 34.36 5.74
CA ASP A 129 -7.66 34.64 5.51
C ASP A 129 -8.44 34.94 6.80
N GLN A 130 -7.83 34.74 7.97
CA GLN A 130 -8.46 34.98 9.26
C GLN A 130 -8.08 36.36 9.83
N VAL A 131 -9.04 36.96 10.52
CA VAL A 131 -8.76 38.16 11.32
C VAL A 131 -7.75 37.80 12.40
N ARG A 132 -6.69 38.60 12.53
CA ARG A 132 -5.60 38.39 13.48
C ARG A 132 -6.04 38.08 14.92
N GLN A 133 -7.19 38.59 15.34
CA GLN A 133 -7.74 38.31 16.67
C GLN A 133 -8.09 36.83 16.88
N ASN A 134 -8.22 36.09 15.81
CA ASN A 134 -8.52 34.65 15.83
C ASN A 134 -7.25 33.77 15.76
N TRP A 135 -6.06 34.37 15.66
CA TRP A 135 -4.83 33.61 15.62
C TRP A 135 -4.48 33.05 17.02
N ASP A 136 -4.17 31.76 17.07
CA ASP A 136 -3.73 31.11 18.30
C ASP A 136 -2.19 31.14 18.41
N ILE A 137 -1.64 32.34 18.69
CA ILE A 137 -0.20 32.52 18.86
C ILE A 137 0.36 31.66 20.01
N PRO A 138 -0.28 31.62 21.20
CA PRO A 138 0.20 30.78 22.30
C PRO A 138 0.21 29.29 21.92
N GLY A 139 -0.77 28.82 21.16
CA GLY A 139 -0.81 27.44 20.63
C GLY A 139 0.33 27.16 19.66
N LEU A 140 0.66 28.10 18.76
CA LEU A 140 1.79 28.01 17.85
C LEU A 140 3.11 27.93 18.61
N GLU A 141 3.34 28.82 19.59
CA GLU A 141 4.56 28.83 20.41
C GLU A 141 4.73 27.51 21.20
N ALA A 142 3.61 26.97 21.72
CA ALA A 142 3.63 25.67 22.40
C ALA A 142 3.95 24.52 21.45
N ALA A 143 3.40 24.52 20.24
CA ALA A 143 3.68 23.51 19.22
C ALA A 143 5.14 23.57 18.75
N LEU A 144 5.67 24.77 18.49
CA LEU A 144 7.08 24.95 18.13
C LEU A 144 8.03 24.41 19.21
N ARG A 145 7.70 24.63 20.47
CA ARG A 145 8.50 24.12 21.60
C ARG A 145 8.42 22.61 21.71
N ASN A 146 7.23 22.04 21.56
CA ASN A 146 7.02 20.60 21.75
C ASN A 146 7.51 19.76 20.56
N GLU A 147 7.29 20.23 19.33
CA GLU A 147 7.63 19.47 18.13
C GLU A 147 9.06 19.71 17.65
N PHE A 148 9.58 20.93 17.80
CA PHE A 148 10.91 21.30 17.29
C PHE A 148 11.90 21.68 18.38
N GLY A 149 11.47 21.77 19.65
CA GLY A 149 12.31 22.27 20.74
C GLY A 149 12.66 23.78 20.63
N LEU A 150 11.89 24.52 19.84
CA LEU A 150 12.11 25.93 19.55
C LEU A 150 11.35 26.79 20.54
N ALA A 151 12.06 27.50 21.40
CA ALA A 151 11.50 28.52 22.30
C ALA A 151 11.46 29.87 21.56
N VAL A 152 10.34 30.13 20.87
CA VAL A 152 10.11 31.40 20.17
C VAL A 152 9.04 32.17 20.92
N ASP A 153 9.26 33.45 21.11
CA ASP A 153 8.29 34.38 21.69
C ASP A 153 7.76 35.31 20.57
N ILE A 154 6.76 34.82 19.85
CA ILE A 154 6.17 35.54 18.72
C ILE A 154 5.39 36.75 19.27
N GLN A 155 4.64 36.55 20.35
CA GLN A 155 3.76 37.56 20.91
C GLN A 155 4.54 38.79 21.39
N ASN A 156 5.57 38.60 22.22
CA ASN A 156 6.25 39.69 22.88
C ASN A 156 7.46 40.22 22.09
N HIS A 157 8.09 39.42 21.23
CA HIS A 157 9.22 39.88 20.43
C HIS A 157 8.83 40.33 19.05
N TRP A 158 8.16 39.45 18.26
CA TRP A 158 7.89 39.77 16.86
C TRP A 158 6.73 40.73 16.67
N LEU A 159 5.62 40.46 17.35
CA LEU A 159 4.42 41.26 17.21
C LEU A 159 4.45 42.59 17.98
N GLN A 160 5.26 42.70 19.06
CA GLN A 160 5.52 44.00 19.70
C GLN A 160 6.45 44.88 18.85
N ALA A 161 7.49 44.28 18.24
CA ALA A 161 8.39 45.02 17.35
C ALA A 161 7.70 45.45 16.06
N ASN A 162 6.84 44.62 15.49
CA ASN A 162 6.09 44.94 14.29
C ASN A 162 4.60 44.52 14.42
N PRO A 163 3.75 45.44 14.94
CA PRO A 163 2.33 45.17 15.16
C PRO A 163 1.53 44.84 13.90
N ASN A 164 2.02 45.13 12.73
CA ASN A 164 1.30 44.90 11.44
C ASN A 164 1.84 43.68 10.68
N MET A 165 2.62 42.81 11.34
CA MET A 165 3.16 41.60 10.71
C MET A 165 2.03 40.68 10.23
N SER A 166 2.08 40.24 8.97
CA SER A 166 1.11 39.29 8.38
C SER A 166 1.42 37.87 8.80
N ALA A 167 0.44 36.93 8.65
CA ALA A 167 0.68 35.52 8.91
C ALA A 167 1.80 34.98 8.01
N LYS A 168 1.84 35.42 6.76
CA LYS A 168 2.91 35.07 5.81
C LYS A 168 4.29 35.49 6.34
N GLN A 169 4.44 36.72 6.84
CA GLN A 169 5.71 37.18 7.39
C GLN A 169 6.14 36.42 8.64
N ILE A 170 5.20 36.00 9.47
CA ILE A 170 5.50 35.15 10.63
C ILE A 170 5.99 33.77 10.14
N LYS A 171 5.32 33.16 9.18
CA LYS A 171 5.70 31.87 8.58
C LYS A 171 7.10 31.93 7.97
N GLU A 172 7.37 32.97 7.17
CA GLU A 172 8.70 33.20 6.56
C GLU A 172 9.78 33.36 7.64
N GLY A 173 9.52 34.17 8.67
CA GLY A 173 10.47 34.36 9.78
C GLY A 173 10.73 33.06 10.58
N LEU A 174 9.73 32.20 10.73
CA LEU A 174 9.92 30.89 11.38
C LEU A 174 10.79 29.95 10.52
N VAL A 175 10.62 29.99 9.20
CA VAL A 175 11.46 29.22 8.27
C VAL A 175 12.90 29.73 8.32
N GLU A 176 13.13 31.05 8.26
CA GLU A 176 14.46 31.66 8.36
C GLU A 176 15.15 31.30 9.68
N LEU A 177 14.42 31.35 10.81
CA LEU A 177 14.92 30.94 12.10
C LEU A 177 15.38 29.48 12.11
N LEU A 178 14.55 28.60 11.52
CA LEU A 178 14.86 27.17 11.44
C LEU A 178 16.11 26.90 10.57
N GLU A 179 16.25 27.63 9.47
CA GLU A 179 17.41 27.55 8.59
C GLU A 179 18.68 28.04 9.31
N HIS A 180 18.59 29.14 10.06
CA HIS A 180 19.71 29.66 10.85
C HIS A 180 20.18 28.65 11.91
N ILE A 181 19.26 28.06 12.67
CA ILE A 181 19.57 27.00 13.64
C ILE A 181 20.22 25.79 12.98
N GLN A 182 19.73 25.42 11.81
CA GLN A 182 20.33 24.31 11.06
C GLN A 182 21.74 24.61 10.59
N GLN A 183 21.98 25.85 10.12
CA GLN A 183 23.32 26.30 9.72
C GLN A 183 24.29 26.32 10.90
N GLU A 184 23.85 26.74 12.07
CA GLU A 184 24.66 26.68 13.28
C GLU A 184 25.03 25.25 13.65
N LYS A 185 24.08 24.32 13.60
CA LYS A 185 24.32 22.88 13.83
C LYS A 185 25.33 22.32 12.82
N GLU A 186 25.14 22.67 11.52
CA GLU A 186 26.06 22.24 10.47
C GLU A 186 27.49 22.77 10.69
N ASN A 187 27.63 24.01 11.11
CA ASN A 187 28.94 24.61 11.43
C ASN A 187 29.62 23.90 12.62
N GLN A 188 28.83 23.40 13.59
CA GLN A 188 29.36 22.69 14.76
C GLN A 188 29.80 21.26 14.44
N VAL A 189 29.03 20.57 13.61
CA VAL A 189 29.20 19.12 13.32
C VAL A 189 30.05 18.88 12.07
N GLY A 190 30.06 19.82 11.16
CA GLY A 190 30.69 19.73 9.84
C GLY A 190 29.70 19.24 8.77
N GLY A 191 29.75 19.88 7.59
CA GLY A 191 28.80 19.62 6.49
C GLY A 191 28.77 18.18 6.03
N ASP A 192 29.93 17.52 5.89
CA ASP A 192 30.00 16.12 5.44
C ASP A 192 29.29 15.15 6.40
N ILE A 193 29.46 15.37 7.70
CA ILE A 193 28.79 14.54 8.72
C ILE A 193 27.28 14.82 8.67
N MET A 194 26.89 16.08 8.57
CA MET A 194 25.48 16.46 8.47
C MET A 194 24.79 15.78 7.27
N ARG A 195 25.40 15.81 6.07
CA ARG A 195 24.86 15.15 4.88
C ARG A 195 24.67 13.63 5.08
N ARG A 196 25.63 12.97 5.75
CA ARG A 196 25.49 11.53 6.07
C ARG A 196 24.35 11.25 7.04
N VAL A 197 24.22 12.08 8.07
CA VAL A 197 23.16 11.95 9.07
C VAL A 197 21.78 12.19 8.43
N GLU A 198 21.61 13.24 7.62
CA GLU A 198 20.38 13.52 6.90
C GLU A 198 19.96 12.34 6.01
N LYS A 199 20.90 11.83 5.21
CA LYS A 199 20.66 10.69 4.33
C LYS A 199 20.29 9.42 5.11
N TYR A 200 20.99 9.16 6.20
CA TYR A 200 20.71 8.00 7.06
C TYR A 200 19.30 8.09 7.67
N ILE A 201 18.95 9.26 8.26
CA ILE A 201 17.65 9.48 8.89
C ILE A 201 16.54 9.37 7.84
N ALA A 202 16.71 9.98 6.65
CA ALA A 202 15.71 9.93 5.58
C ALA A 202 15.42 8.48 5.15
N LEU A 203 16.48 7.69 4.91
CA LEU A 203 16.32 6.28 4.52
C LEU A 203 15.68 5.45 5.63
N GLN A 204 16.11 5.60 6.87
CA GLN A 204 15.55 4.89 8.01
C GLN A 204 14.06 5.25 8.22
N THR A 205 13.71 6.51 8.06
CA THR A 205 12.33 6.98 8.19
C THR A 205 11.44 6.37 7.09
N ILE A 206 11.88 6.42 5.83
CA ILE A 206 11.15 5.79 4.72
C ILE A 206 10.95 4.30 4.98
N ASP A 207 12.00 3.56 5.35
CA ASP A 207 11.92 2.13 5.58
C ASP A 207 10.97 1.79 6.74
N THR A 208 10.98 2.58 7.80
CA THR A 208 10.11 2.39 8.97
C THR A 208 8.65 2.70 8.62
N GLN A 209 8.39 3.84 8.00
CA GLN A 209 7.04 4.26 7.63
C GLN A 209 6.44 3.32 6.58
N TRP A 210 7.25 2.87 5.62
CA TRP A 210 6.80 1.89 4.63
C TRP A 210 6.38 0.55 5.25
N LYS A 211 7.15 0.03 6.20
CA LYS A 211 6.77 -1.20 6.93
C LYS A 211 5.47 -1.03 7.71
N GLN A 212 5.30 0.11 8.39
CA GLN A 212 4.06 0.42 9.10
C GLN A 212 2.87 0.55 8.14
N HIS A 213 3.07 1.22 7.01
CA HIS A 213 2.05 1.37 5.97
C HIS A 213 1.61 -0.01 5.43
N LEU A 214 2.54 -0.91 5.11
CA LEU A 214 2.20 -2.26 4.67
C LEU A 214 1.37 -3.03 5.72
N ALA A 215 1.71 -2.90 7.00
CA ALA A 215 0.92 -3.52 8.06
C ALA A 215 -0.51 -2.94 8.14
N THR A 216 -0.64 -1.61 7.96
CA THR A 216 -1.95 -0.94 7.90
C THR A 216 -2.76 -1.40 6.68
N MET A 217 -2.11 -1.56 5.52
CA MET A 217 -2.73 -2.07 4.30
C MET A 217 -3.25 -3.50 4.48
N ASP A 218 -2.52 -4.36 5.18
CA ASP A 218 -2.96 -5.71 5.48
C ASP A 218 -4.19 -5.72 6.41
N MET A 219 -4.21 -4.87 7.43
CA MET A 219 -5.38 -4.71 8.30
C MET A 219 -6.59 -4.16 7.51
N LEU A 220 -6.38 -3.17 6.66
CA LEU A 220 -7.43 -2.64 5.79
C LEU A 220 -7.99 -3.72 4.87
N ARG A 221 -7.15 -4.53 4.25
CA ARG A 221 -7.55 -5.65 3.40
C ARG A 221 -8.42 -6.66 4.13
N GLN A 222 -8.09 -6.97 5.39
CA GLN A 222 -8.89 -7.88 6.21
C GLN A 222 -10.24 -7.28 6.60
N ALA A 223 -10.30 -5.96 6.85
CA ALA A 223 -11.51 -5.28 7.28
C ALA A 223 -12.45 -4.91 6.12
N ILE A 224 -11.93 -4.70 4.92
CA ILE A 224 -12.67 -4.13 3.79
C ILE A 224 -13.81 -5.03 3.32
N TRP A 225 -13.67 -6.35 3.44
CA TRP A 225 -14.72 -7.30 3.05
C TRP A 225 -16.00 -7.14 3.87
N LEU A 226 -15.91 -6.63 5.11
CA LEU A 226 -17.07 -6.33 5.93
C LEU A 226 -17.96 -5.25 5.32
N ARG A 227 -17.38 -4.35 4.51
CA ARG A 227 -18.09 -3.27 3.82
C ARG A 227 -18.89 -3.74 2.62
N SER A 228 -18.60 -4.93 2.09
CA SER A 228 -19.43 -5.55 1.06
C SER A 228 -20.89 -5.75 1.52
N ARG A 229 -21.10 -5.90 2.83
CA ARG A 229 -22.44 -5.98 3.41
C ARG A 229 -23.26 -4.68 3.25
N ALA A 230 -22.59 -3.55 3.03
CA ALA A 230 -23.21 -2.25 2.78
C ALA A 230 -23.41 -1.96 1.27
N GLN A 231 -23.40 -2.97 0.41
CA GLN A 231 -23.55 -2.88 -1.05
C GLN A 231 -22.48 -2.02 -1.74
N LYS A 232 -21.34 -1.80 -1.11
CA LYS A 232 -20.19 -1.11 -1.71
C LYS A 232 -19.24 -2.13 -2.33
N ASP A 233 -18.60 -1.72 -3.44
CA ASP A 233 -17.54 -2.53 -4.05
C ASP A 233 -16.29 -2.50 -3.14
N PRO A 234 -15.91 -3.64 -2.53
CA PRO A 234 -14.77 -3.69 -1.60
C PRO A 234 -13.45 -3.25 -2.23
N LYS A 235 -13.27 -3.49 -3.55
CA LYS A 235 -12.04 -3.16 -4.25
C LYS A 235 -11.88 -1.65 -4.41
N ARG A 236 -12.96 -0.97 -4.81
CA ARG A 236 -12.97 0.50 -4.94
C ARG A 236 -12.78 1.18 -3.59
N GLU A 237 -13.41 0.66 -2.54
CA GLU A 237 -13.23 1.17 -1.18
C GLU A 237 -11.79 0.95 -0.71
N TYR A 238 -11.21 -0.23 -0.97
CA TYR A 238 -9.79 -0.50 -0.67
C TYR A 238 -8.85 0.47 -1.39
N GLN A 239 -9.03 0.67 -2.70
CA GLN A 239 -8.25 1.65 -3.46
C GLN A 239 -8.37 3.05 -2.87
N ARG A 240 -9.58 3.50 -2.56
CA ARG A 240 -9.83 4.85 -2.01
C ARG A 240 -9.19 5.06 -0.64
N GLU A 241 -9.22 4.05 0.22
CA GLU A 241 -8.68 4.16 1.59
C GLU A 241 -7.18 3.85 1.68
N SER A 242 -6.61 3.33 0.62
CA SER A 242 -5.17 3.03 0.53
C SER A 242 -4.33 4.25 0.15
N PHE A 243 -4.94 5.32 -0.31
CA PHE A 243 -4.34 6.60 -0.66
C PHE A 243 -4.88 7.71 0.24
#